data_93c0f7c5466a8202438a3cdee6821bd4
#
_entry.id   93c0f7c5466a8202438a3cdee6821bd4
#
_cell.length_a   1.000
_cell.length_b   1.000
_cell.length_c   1.000
_cell.angle_alpha   90.00
_cell.angle_beta   90.00
_cell.angle_gamma   90.00
#
_symmetry.space_group_name_H-M   'P 1'
#
loop_
_entity.id
_entity.type
_entity.pdbx_description
1 polymer ?
#
loop_
_entity_poly.entity_id
_entity_poly.type
_entity_poly.pdbx_seq_one_letter_code
_entity_poly.pdbx_strand_id
1 'polypeptide(L)'
;MSAQTADHHSIIDAITANAARSTLPYQQAHRGTDFGTAFWFNDLVDKQGDTETVRQYLVTARALTRYDIAEVRLRPELSKSAMSANALALLAFEEGWIPLGDSGVAVMPAAPLHALARRKRWEWATDEITDGLAAKEQDIAGIGDEPVPAYVLGHDVGPDRTDRPQAVVVGTVVRDTADGPVRWNGTVPVGCVGAPVFVGIHLDGPQFRLVCLGVVLPEDGSRHPIATFDRIRSAVRELPEPPSPSASDDPAPRSRRWWRRAG
;
A
#
# COMPACT_ATOMS: atom_id res chain seq x y z
N MET A 1 -32.18 -12.76 4.84
CA MET A 1 -30.88 -12.09 4.56
C MET A 1 -30.79 -11.93 3.06
N SER A 2 -30.62 -10.71 2.58
CA SER A 2 -30.61 -10.39 1.16
C SER A 2 -29.37 -10.98 0.49
N ALA A 3 -29.46 -11.37 -0.79
CA ALA A 3 -28.34 -11.85 -1.61
C ALA A 3 -27.15 -10.86 -1.60
N GLN A 4 -27.43 -9.57 -1.53
CA GLN A 4 -26.45 -8.50 -1.45
C GLN A 4 -25.57 -8.54 -0.18
N THR A 5 -26.12 -8.98 0.97
CA THR A 5 -25.35 -9.09 2.22
C THR A 5 -24.39 -10.29 2.18
N ALA A 6 -24.79 -11.39 1.53
CA ALA A 6 -23.92 -12.56 1.34
C ALA A 6 -22.72 -12.22 0.44
N ASP A 7 -22.93 -11.36 -0.55
CA ASP A 7 -21.91 -10.92 -1.49
C ASP A 7 -20.84 -10.04 -0.82
N HIS A 8 -21.23 -9.07 0.02
CA HIS A 8 -20.28 -8.26 0.78
C HIS A 8 -19.33 -9.09 1.65
N HIS A 9 -19.81 -10.13 2.34
CA HIS A 9 -18.96 -10.97 3.17
C HIS A 9 -17.93 -11.73 2.32
N SER A 10 -18.35 -12.28 1.18
CA SER A 10 -17.45 -13.00 0.29
C SER A 10 -16.33 -12.10 -0.26
N ILE A 11 -16.64 -10.83 -0.56
CA ILE A 11 -15.62 -9.87 -1.03
C ILE A 11 -14.67 -9.49 0.11
N ILE A 12 -15.18 -9.25 1.33
CA ILE A 12 -14.35 -8.94 2.51
C ILE A 12 -13.42 -10.13 2.83
N ASP A 13 -13.93 -11.35 2.77
CA ASP A 13 -13.13 -12.55 2.96
C ASP A 13 -12.02 -12.67 1.90
N ALA A 14 -12.35 -12.38 0.64
CA ALA A 14 -11.36 -12.37 -0.45
C ALA A 14 -10.30 -11.28 -0.27
N ILE A 15 -10.67 -10.07 0.19
CA ILE A 15 -9.72 -9.01 0.53
C ILE A 15 -8.79 -9.46 1.64
N THR A 16 -9.36 -10.02 2.71
CA THR A 16 -8.59 -10.50 3.87
C THR A 16 -7.64 -11.63 3.48
N ALA A 17 -8.11 -12.58 2.65
CA ALA A 17 -7.30 -13.71 2.22
C ALA A 17 -6.11 -13.30 1.31
N ASN A 18 -6.25 -12.22 0.50
CA ASN A 18 -5.27 -11.86 -0.52
C ASN A 18 -4.48 -10.58 -0.22
N ALA A 19 -4.91 -9.76 0.75
CA ALA A 19 -4.32 -8.45 0.97
C ALA A 19 -4.18 -8.05 2.46
N ALA A 20 -4.44 -8.94 3.42
CA ALA A 20 -4.39 -8.59 4.84
C ALA A 20 -3.02 -8.06 5.27
N ARG A 21 -1.93 -8.57 4.69
CA ARG A 21 -0.57 -8.14 4.99
C ARG A 21 -0.03 -7.10 4.00
N SER A 22 -0.88 -6.59 3.11
CA SER A 22 -0.44 -5.59 2.13
C SER A 22 -0.31 -4.19 2.69
N THR A 23 -0.92 -3.89 3.84
CA THR A 23 -1.03 -2.52 4.36
C THR A 23 -0.17 -2.26 5.59
N LEU A 24 0.35 -1.04 5.67
CA LEU A 24 1.15 -0.50 6.78
C LEU A 24 0.54 0.80 7.28
N PRO A 25 0.13 0.88 8.57
CA PRO A 25 -0.24 2.14 9.18
C PRO A 25 1.01 2.95 9.53
N TYR A 26 0.97 4.23 9.26
CA TYR A 26 2.03 5.16 9.67
C TYR A 26 1.46 6.49 10.14
N GLN A 27 2.28 7.25 10.83
CA GLN A 27 1.96 8.57 11.34
C GLN A 27 3.20 9.46 11.33
N GLN A 28 2.99 10.77 11.39
CA GLN A 28 4.07 11.70 11.69
C GLN A 28 4.60 11.42 13.10
N ALA A 29 5.92 11.22 13.23
CA ALA A 29 6.55 11.01 14.54
C ALA A 29 6.40 12.24 15.43
N HIS A 30 6.25 12.03 16.73
CA HIS A 30 6.20 13.04 17.81
C HIS A 30 5.00 13.99 17.80
N ARG A 31 4.17 14.06 16.75
CA ARG A 31 2.99 14.95 16.73
C ARG A 31 1.65 14.23 16.75
N GLY A 32 1.59 13.00 16.27
CA GLY A 32 0.42 12.13 16.39
C GLY A 32 -0.90 12.68 15.81
N THR A 33 -0.84 13.64 14.88
CA THR A 33 -2.03 14.28 14.30
C THR A 33 -2.35 13.76 12.91
N ASP A 34 -1.34 13.38 12.16
CA ASP A 34 -1.48 12.97 10.77
C ASP A 34 -1.20 11.47 10.64
N PHE A 35 -2.19 10.75 10.20
CA PHE A 35 -2.22 9.31 10.07
C PHE A 35 -2.49 8.91 8.64
N GLY A 36 -1.94 7.79 8.23
CA GLY A 36 -2.20 7.24 6.90
C GLY A 36 -1.94 5.75 6.81
N THR A 37 -2.38 5.20 5.72
CA THR A 37 -2.08 3.83 5.32
C THR A 37 -1.23 3.86 4.05
N ALA A 38 -0.11 3.14 4.06
CA ALA A 38 0.62 2.77 2.86
C ALA A 38 0.40 1.28 2.56
N PHE A 39 0.65 0.86 1.33
CA PHE A 39 0.53 -0.55 0.98
C PHE A 39 1.58 -0.99 -0.04
N TRP A 40 1.85 -2.30 -0.09
CA TRP A 40 2.80 -2.91 -0.99
C TRP A 40 2.19 -3.11 -2.38
N PHE A 41 2.94 -2.68 -3.40
CA PHE A 41 2.59 -2.84 -4.81
C PHE A 41 3.78 -3.43 -5.57
N ASN A 42 3.51 -4.46 -6.37
CA ASN A 42 4.47 -5.07 -7.29
C ASN A 42 4.13 -4.67 -8.71
N ASP A 43 4.93 -3.77 -9.30
CA ASP A 43 4.86 -3.44 -10.72
C ASP A 43 5.59 -4.51 -11.53
N LEU A 44 4.89 -5.15 -12.46
CA LEU A 44 5.46 -6.17 -13.34
C LEU A 44 6.27 -5.50 -14.45
N VAL A 45 7.59 -5.69 -14.41
CA VAL A 45 8.53 -5.12 -15.40
C VAL A 45 8.72 -6.04 -16.58
N ASP A 46 8.91 -7.34 -16.32
CA ASP A 46 9.17 -8.34 -17.34
C ASP A 46 8.61 -9.70 -16.92
N LYS A 47 8.28 -10.51 -17.93
CA LYS A 47 7.83 -11.89 -17.73
C LYS A 47 8.46 -12.79 -18.79
N GLN A 48 9.32 -13.69 -18.34
CA GLN A 48 10.00 -14.69 -19.17
C GLN A 48 9.58 -16.09 -18.75
N GLY A 49 8.62 -16.67 -19.47
CA GLY A 49 8.01 -17.96 -19.09
C GLY A 49 7.32 -17.86 -17.74
N ASP A 50 7.78 -18.65 -16.76
CA ASP A 50 7.26 -18.66 -15.39
C ASP A 50 7.99 -17.68 -14.44
N THR A 51 9.01 -16.98 -14.95
CA THR A 51 9.75 -16.00 -14.13
C THR A 51 9.22 -14.61 -14.37
N GLU A 52 8.77 -13.96 -13.28
CA GLU A 52 8.31 -12.58 -13.27
C GLU A 52 9.35 -11.69 -12.58
N THR A 53 9.74 -10.61 -13.25
CA THR A 53 10.57 -9.56 -12.68
C THR A 53 9.65 -8.42 -12.25
N VAL A 54 9.68 -8.11 -10.96
CA VAL A 54 8.84 -7.06 -10.39
C VAL A 54 9.68 -5.98 -9.71
N ARG A 55 9.19 -4.74 -9.77
CA ARG A 55 9.64 -3.64 -8.91
C ARG A 55 8.65 -3.47 -7.79
N GLN A 56 9.12 -3.56 -6.56
CA GLN A 56 8.25 -3.41 -5.39
C GLN A 56 8.31 -2.00 -4.83
N TYR A 57 7.14 -1.45 -4.57
CA TYR A 57 6.96 -0.13 -3.98
C TYR A 57 6.03 -0.17 -2.78
N LEU A 58 6.20 0.78 -1.85
CA LEU A 58 5.09 1.26 -1.03
C LEU A 58 4.36 2.36 -1.79
N VAL A 59 3.04 2.38 -1.67
CA VAL A 59 2.16 3.37 -2.31
C VAL A 59 1.30 4.03 -1.24
N THR A 60 1.10 5.35 -1.31
CA THR A 60 0.18 6.08 -0.43
C THR A 60 -0.25 7.41 -1.06
N ALA A 61 -1.13 8.16 -0.37
CA ALA A 61 -1.48 9.52 -0.76
C ALA A 61 -0.30 10.49 -0.54
N ARG A 62 0.08 11.24 -1.56
CA ARG A 62 1.20 12.20 -1.52
C ARG A 62 1.09 13.23 -0.38
N ALA A 63 -0.12 13.65 -0.04
CA ALA A 63 -0.34 14.64 1.03
C ALA A 63 0.19 14.16 2.39
N LEU A 64 0.31 12.85 2.59
CA LEU A 64 0.73 12.20 3.83
C LEU A 64 2.22 11.79 3.85
N THR A 65 3.03 12.29 2.91
CA THR A 65 4.47 11.93 2.82
C THR A 65 5.41 13.06 3.21
N ARG A 66 4.88 14.22 3.61
CA ARG A 66 5.64 15.46 3.87
C ARG A 66 6.11 15.58 5.31
N TYR A 67 6.78 14.55 5.82
CA TYR A 67 7.31 14.50 7.18
C TYR A 67 8.80 14.17 7.16
N ASP A 68 9.58 14.80 8.01
CA ASP A 68 10.99 14.45 8.18
C ASP A 68 11.14 13.04 8.78
N ILE A 69 10.27 12.71 9.74
CA ILE A 69 10.28 11.43 10.44
C ILE A 69 8.85 10.88 10.49
N ALA A 70 8.69 9.64 10.04
CA ALA A 70 7.46 8.88 10.24
C ALA A 70 7.69 7.69 11.17
N GLU A 71 6.64 7.31 11.89
CA GLU A 71 6.57 6.08 12.66
C GLU A 71 5.60 5.12 11.95
N VAL A 72 6.13 3.98 11.52
CA VAL A 72 5.35 2.89 10.96
C VAL A 72 5.05 1.89 12.07
N ARG A 73 3.77 1.56 12.28
CA ARG A 73 3.38 0.49 13.21
C ARG A 73 3.52 -0.87 12.54
N LEU A 74 4.18 -1.77 13.25
CA LEU A 74 4.45 -3.13 12.77
C LEU A 74 3.49 -4.10 13.46
N ARG A 75 2.91 -4.97 12.67
CA ARG A 75 2.09 -6.10 13.14
C ARG A 75 2.94 -7.38 13.09
N PRO A 76 2.79 -8.31 14.04
CA PRO A 76 3.59 -9.55 14.07
C PRO A 76 3.52 -10.34 12.76
N GLU A 77 2.36 -10.34 12.10
CA GLU A 77 2.09 -11.06 10.84
C GLU A 77 2.92 -10.54 9.65
N LEU A 78 3.46 -9.32 9.75
CA LEU A 78 4.27 -8.71 8.69
C LEU A 78 5.72 -9.17 8.68
N SER A 79 6.09 -10.10 9.57
CA SER A 79 7.44 -10.65 9.62
C SER A 79 7.44 -12.16 9.72
N LYS A 80 8.37 -12.80 9.02
CA LYS A 80 8.61 -14.24 9.10
C LYS A 80 9.24 -14.68 10.43
N SER A 81 9.79 -13.74 11.20
CA SER A 81 10.43 -13.98 12.49
C SER A 81 9.94 -12.98 13.53
N ALA A 82 10.09 -13.31 14.80
CA ALA A 82 9.71 -12.41 15.88
C ALA A 82 10.45 -11.06 15.76
N MET A 83 9.68 -9.98 15.71
CA MET A 83 10.20 -8.62 15.74
C MET A 83 10.41 -8.16 17.18
N SER A 84 11.54 -7.50 17.42
CA SER A 84 11.87 -6.94 18.74
C SER A 84 11.18 -5.60 19.03
N ALA A 85 10.48 -5.03 18.06
CA ALA A 85 9.79 -3.76 18.18
C ALA A 85 8.46 -3.79 17.41
N ASN A 86 7.48 -3.09 17.93
CA ASN A 86 6.16 -2.92 17.31
C ASN A 86 6.05 -1.64 16.45
N ALA A 87 7.13 -0.89 16.35
CA ALA A 87 7.20 0.32 15.53
C ALA A 87 8.58 0.49 14.90
N LEU A 88 8.59 1.15 13.75
CA LEU A 88 9.78 1.48 12.97
C LEU A 88 9.79 2.98 12.69
N ALA A 89 10.81 3.69 13.18
CA ALA A 89 11.05 5.07 12.80
C ALA A 89 11.78 5.11 11.47
N LEU A 90 11.23 5.83 10.51
CA LEU A 90 11.82 6.12 9.21
C LEU A 90 12.28 7.58 9.20
N LEU A 91 13.59 7.78 9.21
CA LEU A 91 14.23 9.09 9.09
C LEU A 91 14.28 9.50 7.61
N ALA A 92 14.33 10.80 7.35
CA ALA A 92 14.29 11.36 5.99
C ALA A 92 13.10 10.79 5.20
N PHE A 93 11.95 10.70 5.85
CA PHE A 93 10.78 9.99 5.31
C PHE A 93 10.29 10.64 4.01
N GLU A 94 10.23 11.96 3.95
CA GLU A 94 9.82 12.68 2.74
C GLU A 94 10.73 12.39 1.55
N GLU A 95 12.04 12.31 1.78
CA GLU A 95 13.04 12.05 0.74
C GLU A 95 12.93 10.65 0.11
N GLY A 96 12.33 9.70 0.84
CA GLY A 96 12.11 8.33 0.36
C GLY A 96 10.95 8.22 -0.64
N TRP A 97 10.10 9.24 -0.77
CA TRP A 97 8.91 9.20 -1.60
C TRP A 97 9.09 9.93 -2.93
N ILE A 98 8.64 9.31 -3.99
CA ILE A 98 8.63 9.85 -5.35
C ILE A 98 7.18 10.19 -5.70
N PRO A 99 6.82 11.47 -5.88
CA PRO A 99 5.49 11.86 -6.34
C PRO A 99 5.22 11.38 -7.76
N LEU A 100 4.02 10.85 -8.01
CA LEU A 100 3.57 10.42 -9.34
C LEU A 100 2.79 11.54 -10.04
N GLY A 101 3.51 12.55 -10.53
CA GLY A 101 2.91 13.70 -11.22
C GLY A 101 1.78 14.34 -10.42
N ASP A 102 0.64 14.58 -11.06
CA ASP A 102 -0.55 15.20 -10.46
C ASP A 102 -1.59 14.18 -9.97
N SER A 103 -1.21 12.91 -9.88
CA SER A 103 -2.13 11.83 -9.45
C SER A 103 -2.58 11.92 -7.99
N GLY A 104 -1.91 12.73 -7.17
CA GLY A 104 -2.10 12.78 -5.72
C GLY A 104 -1.46 11.61 -4.96
N VAL A 105 -0.72 10.75 -5.64
CA VAL A 105 -0.05 9.55 -5.09
C VAL A 105 1.46 9.77 -5.02
N ALA A 106 2.10 9.12 -4.06
CA ALA A 106 3.54 8.95 -4.02
C ALA A 106 3.90 7.48 -3.83
N VAL A 107 5.06 7.08 -4.34
CA VAL A 107 5.62 5.75 -4.19
C VAL A 107 7.00 5.79 -3.56
N MET A 108 7.32 4.78 -2.76
CA MET A 108 8.66 4.59 -2.16
C MET A 108 9.20 3.24 -2.63
N PRO A 109 10.38 3.15 -3.24
CA PRO A 109 11.02 1.87 -3.53
C PRO A 109 11.18 1.03 -2.26
N ALA A 110 10.80 -0.26 -2.31
CA ALA A 110 10.81 -1.12 -1.11
C ALA A 110 12.21 -1.63 -0.72
N ALA A 111 13.20 -1.55 -1.62
CA ALA A 111 14.54 -2.06 -1.37
C ALA A 111 15.21 -1.54 -0.08
N PRO A 112 15.13 -0.23 0.28
CA PRO A 112 15.64 0.28 1.56
C PRO A 112 14.96 -0.33 2.77
N LEU A 113 13.64 -0.62 2.70
CA LEU A 113 12.89 -1.25 3.79
C LEU A 113 13.32 -2.71 3.99
N HIS A 114 13.55 -3.44 2.91
CA HIS A 114 14.12 -4.79 2.98
C HIS A 114 15.52 -4.77 3.56
N ALA A 115 16.37 -3.81 3.15
CA ALA A 115 17.71 -3.66 3.72
C ALA A 115 17.67 -3.33 5.22
N LEU A 116 16.74 -2.48 5.66
CA LEU A 116 16.54 -2.14 7.06
C LEU A 116 16.09 -3.36 7.89
N ALA A 117 15.14 -4.15 7.37
CA ALA A 117 14.70 -5.39 8.02
C ALA A 117 15.86 -6.38 8.21
N ARG A 118 16.66 -6.63 7.15
CA ARG A 118 17.86 -7.48 7.23
C ARG A 118 18.87 -7.00 8.28
N ARG A 119 19.13 -5.69 8.37
CA ARG A 119 20.00 -5.12 9.42
C ARG A 119 19.46 -5.36 10.83
N LYS A 120 18.14 -5.40 10.98
CA LYS A 120 17.44 -5.69 12.24
C LYS A 120 17.22 -7.20 12.46
N ARG A 121 17.69 -8.06 11.55
CA ARG A 121 17.62 -9.53 11.60
C ARG A 121 16.18 -10.09 11.52
N TRP A 122 15.32 -9.45 10.75
CA TRP A 122 14.01 -9.98 10.40
C TRP A 122 13.73 -9.81 8.90
N GLU A 123 12.66 -10.40 8.41
CA GLU A 123 12.28 -10.39 7.00
C GLU A 123 10.78 -10.07 6.88
N TRP A 124 10.44 -9.23 5.93
CA TRP A 124 9.05 -8.92 5.63
C TRP A 124 8.30 -10.17 5.15
N ALA A 125 7.05 -10.33 5.62
CA ALA A 125 6.08 -11.30 5.17
C ALA A 125 4.82 -10.55 4.74
N THR A 126 4.86 -10.00 3.55
CA THR A 126 3.82 -9.11 3.00
C THR A 126 2.97 -9.83 1.96
N ASP A 127 1.74 -9.37 1.82
CA ASP A 127 0.96 -9.57 0.60
C ASP A 127 1.16 -8.31 -0.25
N GLU A 128 1.08 -8.43 -1.55
CA GLU A 128 1.26 -7.31 -2.45
C GLU A 128 0.06 -7.14 -3.38
N ILE A 129 -0.25 -5.89 -3.71
CA ILE A 129 -1.12 -5.60 -4.85
C ILE A 129 -0.29 -5.88 -6.11
N THR A 130 -0.57 -6.98 -6.76
CA THR A 130 0.12 -7.41 -7.99
C THR A 130 -0.54 -6.79 -9.22
N ASP A 131 0.14 -6.88 -10.38
CA ASP A 131 -0.43 -6.45 -11.66
C ASP A 131 -1.74 -7.17 -12.00
N GLY A 132 -1.90 -8.43 -11.56
CA GLY A 132 -3.14 -9.19 -11.74
C GLY A 132 -4.30 -8.73 -10.87
N LEU A 133 -4.02 -8.17 -9.69
CA LEU A 133 -5.02 -7.64 -8.77
C LEU A 133 -5.33 -6.16 -9.04
N ALA A 134 -4.37 -5.39 -9.54
CA ALA A 134 -4.52 -3.98 -9.84
C ALA A 134 -5.43 -3.76 -11.07
N ALA A 135 -6.37 -2.82 -10.95
CA ALA A 135 -7.33 -2.50 -11.99
C ALA A 135 -6.66 -2.13 -13.31
N LYS A 136 -7.24 -2.60 -14.40
CA LYS A 136 -6.88 -2.20 -15.77
C LYS A 136 -7.81 -1.07 -16.23
N GLU A 137 -7.45 -0.42 -17.31
CA GLU A 137 -8.23 0.66 -17.91
C GLU A 137 -9.70 0.26 -18.15
N GLN A 138 -9.94 -0.95 -18.64
CA GLN A 138 -11.29 -1.48 -18.86
C GLN A 138 -12.10 -1.64 -17.55
N ASP A 139 -11.45 -1.98 -16.43
CA ASP A 139 -12.11 -2.09 -15.14
C ASP A 139 -12.55 -0.71 -14.62
N ILE A 140 -11.69 0.29 -14.84
CA ILE A 140 -11.96 1.69 -14.48
C ILE A 140 -13.06 2.28 -15.40
N ALA A 141 -13.04 1.97 -16.71
CA ALA A 141 -14.04 2.41 -17.66
C ALA A 141 -15.45 1.86 -17.34
N GLY A 142 -15.52 0.71 -16.68
CA GLY A 142 -16.78 0.11 -16.22
C GLY A 142 -17.45 0.83 -15.04
N ILE A 143 -16.77 1.81 -14.40
CA ILE A 143 -17.36 2.60 -13.30
C ILE A 143 -18.07 3.82 -13.90
N GLY A 144 -19.37 3.91 -13.70
CA GLY A 144 -20.24 5.01 -14.13
C GLY A 144 -20.81 5.80 -12.95
N ASP A 145 -21.97 6.42 -13.20
CA ASP A 145 -22.74 7.19 -12.22
C ASP A 145 -23.55 6.32 -11.25
N GLU A 146 -23.77 5.06 -11.59
CA GLU A 146 -24.37 4.09 -10.67
C GLU A 146 -23.36 3.71 -9.57
N PRO A 147 -23.77 3.76 -8.26
CA PRO A 147 -22.89 3.41 -7.16
C PRO A 147 -22.47 1.93 -7.19
N VAL A 148 -21.17 1.67 -7.27
CA VAL A 148 -20.59 0.33 -7.21
C VAL A 148 -20.08 0.06 -5.79
N PRO A 149 -20.46 -1.05 -5.13
CA PRO A 149 -19.93 -1.43 -3.83
C PRO A 149 -18.40 -1.50 -3.84
N ALA A 150 -17.79 -0.83 -2.87
CA ALA A 150 -16.33 -0.73 -2.79
C ALA A 150 -15.85 -0.81 -1.33
N TYR A 151 -14.57 -1.17 -1.15
CA TYR A 151 -13.99 -1.52 0.13
C TYR A 151 -12.61 -0.88 0.27
N VAL A 152 -12.38 -0.13 1.33
CA VAL A 152 -11.05 0.39 1.68
C VAL A 152 -10.43 -0.52 2.73
N LEU A 153 -9.27 -1.09 2.44
CA LEU A 153 -8.49 -1.85 3.42
C LEU A 153 -7.44 -0.93 4.04
N GLY A 154 -7.75 -0.38 5.19
CA GLY A 154 -6.88 0.58 5.86
C GLY A 154 -6.70 0.30 7.34
N HIS A 155 -6.28 1.31 8.07
CA HIS A 155 -6.07 1.23 9.50
C HIS A 155 -6.83 2.35 10.20
N ASP A 156 -7.76 1.97 11.05
CA ASP A 156 -8.51 2.93 11.85
C ASP A 156 -7.63 3.48 12.99
N VAL A 157 -7.96 4.67 13.43
CA VAL A 157 -7.30 5.32 14.56
C VAL A 157 -8.18 5.17 15.77
N GLY A 158 -7.77 4.33 16.72
CA GLY A 158 -8.49 4.13 17.96
C GLY A 158 -8.68 5.44 18.75
N PRO A 159 -9.64 5.49 19.68
CA PRO A 159 -9.97 6.70 20.45
C PRO A 159 -8.79 7.30 21.20
N ASP A 160 -7.89 6.47 21.69
CA ASP A 160 -6.66 6.85 22.41
C ASP A 160 -5.49 7.17 21.45
N ARG A 161 -5.71 7.02 20.15
CA ARG A 161 -4.71 7.23 19.08
C ARG A 161 -3.46 6.36 19.19
N THR A 162 -3.48 5.31 19.98
CA THR A 162 -2.36 4.36 20.13
C THR A 162 -2.52 3.16 19.21
N ASP A 163 -3.72 2.63 19.11
CA ASP A 163 -4.04 1.48 18.30
C ASP A 163 -4.32 1.85 16.85
N ARG A 164 -3.94 0.94 15.97
CA ARG A 164 -4.13 1.03 14.52
C ARG A 164 -4.69 -0.28 13.99
N PRO A 165 -5.89 -0.69 14.43
CA PRO A 165 -6.47 -1.93 13.95
C PRO A 165 -6.71 -1.84 12.45
N GLN A 166 -6.44 -2.93 11.76
CA GLN A 166 -6.82 -3.04 10.36
C GLN A 166 -8.35 -3.08 10.25
N ALA A 167 -8.89 -2.36 9.29
CA ALA A 167 -10.31 -2.26 9.05
C ALA A 167 -10.62 -2.34 7.55
N VAL A 168 -11.74 -2.99 7.22
CA VAL A 168 -12.35 -2.91 5.90
C VAL A 168 -13.53 -1.95 5.99
N VAL A 169 -13.37 -0.78 5.38
CA VAL A 169 -14.43 0.24 5.33
C VAL A 169 -15.29 0.00 4.09
N VAL A 170 -16.59 -0.18 4.28
CA VAL A 170 -17.54 -0.43 3.20
C VAL A 170 -18.19 0.86 2.76
N GLY A 171 -18.25 1.09 1.47
CA GLY A 171 -18.91 2.23 0.84
C GLY A 171 -19.20 1.95 -0.62
N THR A 172 -19.25 2.99 -1.42
CA THR A 172 -19.43 2.87 -2.88
C THR A 172 -18.48 3.79 -3.62
N VAL A 173 -18.22 3.47 -4.88
CA VAL A 173 -17.53 4.36 -5.81
C VAL A 173 -18.46 4.74 -6.95
N VAL A 174 -18.30 5.96 -7.42
CA VAL A 174 -19.03 6.52 -8.56
C VAL A 174 -18.09 7.33 -9.44
N ARG A 175 -18.47 7.52 -10.68
CA ARG A 175 -17.85 8.44 -11.61
C ARG A 175 -18.96 9.31 -12.24
N ASP A 176 -19.01 10.57 -11.84
CA ASP A 176 -20.10 11.47 -12.23
C ASP A 176 -20.10 11.80 -13.76
N THR A 177 -18.93 11.71 -14.42
CA THR A 177 -18.76 11.89 -15.87
C THR A 177 -17.74 10.92 -16.43
N ALA A 178 -17.83 10.54 -17.71
CA ALA A 178 -16.94 9.55 -18.33
C ALA A 178 -15.44 9.86 -18.15
N ASP A 179 -15.06 11.14 -18.22
CA ASP A 179 -13.68 11.60 -18.05
C ASP A 179 -13.39 12.11 -16.62
N GLY A 180 -14.39 12.07 -15.74
CA GLY A 180 -14.26 12.54 -14.37
C GLY A 180 -13.45 11.58 -13.47
N PRO A 181 -13.02 12.06 -12.31
CA PRO A 181 -12.38 11.21 -11.34
C PRO A 181 -13.38 10.20 -10.74
N VAL A 182 -12.91 9.01 -10.46
CA VAL A 182 -13.64 8.07 -9.59
C VAL A 182 -13.62 8.62 -8.17
N ARG A 183 -14.76 8.63 -7.50
CA ARG A 183 -14.94 9.18 -6.16
C ARG A 183 -15.55 8.15 -5.23
N TRP A 184 -15.02 8.12 -4.01
CA TRP A 184 -15.61 7.36 -2.91
C TRP A 184 -16.82 8.12 -2.35
N ASN A 185 -17.89 7.39 -2.13
CA ASN A 185 -19.09 7.88 -1.48
C ASN A 185 -19.28 7.15 -0.14
N GLY A 186 -19.14 7.87 0.94
CA GLY A 186 -19.15 7.36 2.31
C GLY A 186 -18.05 8.01 3.16
N THR A 187 -18.03 7.69 4.44
CA THR A 187 -17.01 8.19 5.35
C THR A 187 -15.74 7.35 5.22
N VAL A 188 -14.59 8.01 5.15
CA VAL A 188 -13.27 7.38 5.23
C VAL A 188 -12.63 7.77 6.56
N PRO A 189 -12.31 6.82 7.46
CA PRO A 189 -11.55 7.12 8.66
C PRO A 189 -10.20 7.76 8.34
N VAL A 190 -9.73 8.67 9.18
CA VAL A 190 -8.51 9.45 8.93
C VAL A 190 -7.31 8.56 8.62
N GLY A 191 -7.12 7.47 9.35
CA GLY A 191 -6.02 6.54 9.13
C GLY A 191 -6.12 5.71 7.85
N CYS A 192 -7.29 5.69 7.19
CA CYS A 192 -7.51 4.96 5.93
C CYS A 192 -7.17 5.79 4.69
N VAL A 193 -6.82 7.06 4.81
CA VAL A 193 -6.33 7.85 3.67
C VAL A 193 -5.00 7.26 3.19
N GLY A 194 -4.83 7.12 1.89
CA GLY A 194 -3.68 6.44 1.26
C GLY A 194 -3.83 4.93 1.12
N ALA A 195 -4.90 4.35 1.66
CA ALA A 195 -5.17 2.90 1.60
C ALA A 195 -5.65 2.44 0.21
N PRO A 196 -5.48 1.14 -0.11
CA PRO A 196 -6.02 0.55 -1.33
C PRO A 196 -7.55 0.42 -1.26
N VAL A 197 -8.17 0.64 -2.41
CA VAL A 197 -9.62 0.52 -2.62
C VAL A 197 -9.90 -0.69 -3.49
N PHE A 198 -10.80 -1.57 -3.04
CA PHE A 198 -11.18 -2.78 -3.76
C PHE A 198 -12.62 -2.74 -4.25
N VAL A 199 -12.87 -3.44 -5.34
CA VAL A 199 -14.20 -3.74 -5.87
C VAL A 199 -14.28 -5.22 -6.25
N GLY A 200 -15.47 -5.80 -6.16
CA GLY A 200 -15.78 -7.11 -6.75
C GLY A 200 -16.42 -6.91 -8.11
N ILE A 201 -15.75 -7.33 -9.18
CA ILE A 201 -16.33 -7.34 -10.52
C ILE A 201 -17.02 -8.68 -10.72
N HIS A 202 -18.34 -8.64 -10.85
CA HIS A 202 -19.13 -9.85 -11.09
C HIS A 202 -18.80 -10.48 -12.45
N LEU A 203 -18.66 -11.77 -12.43
CA LEU A 203 -18.53 -12.63 -13.60
C LEU A 203 -19.88 -13.34 -13.83
N ASP A 204 -19.94 -14.16 -14.86
CA ASP A 204 -21.13 -14.96 -15.11
C ASP A 204 -21.42 -15.87 -13.90
N GLY A 205 -22.63 -15.77 -13.33
CA GLY A 205 -23.06 -16.51 -12.16
C GLY A 205 -22.65 -15.89 -10.81
N PRO A 206 -22.44 -16.70 -9.75
CA PRO A 206 -22.14 -16.19 -8.40
C PRO A 206 -20.68 -15.81 -8.18
N GLN A 207 -19.86 -15.87 -9.20
CA GLN A 207 -18.42 -15.60 -9.12
C GLN A 207 -18.14 -14.11 -9.29
N PHE A 208 -17.08 -13.65 -8.64
CA PHE A 208 -16.54 -12.32 -8.83
C PHE A 208 -15.02 -12.37 -8.94
N ARG A 209 -14.45 -11.35 -9.59
CA ARG A 209 -13.02 -11.08 -9.61
C ARG A 209 -12.74 -9.91 -8.67
N LEU A 210 -11.89 -10.12 -7.66
CA LEU A 210 -11.42 -9.05 -6.80
C LEU A 210 -10.44 -8.17 -7.57
N VAL A 211 -10.64 -6.85 -7.50
CA VAL A 211 -9.80 -5.87 -8.18
C VAL A 211 -9.47 -4.73 -7.23
N CYS A 212 -8.19 -4.38 -7.12
CA CYS A 212 -7.76 -3.18 -6.45
C CYS A 212 -7.88 -1.98 -7.41
N LEU A 213 -8.85 -1.12 -7.15
CA LEU A 213 -9.20 0.00 -8.01
C LEU A 213 -8.14 1.10 -8.01
N GLY A 214 -7.55 1.38 -6.84
CA GLY A 214 -6.61 2.49 -6.67
C GLY A 214 -6.39 2.85 -5.21
N VAL A 215 -6.07 4.10 -4.98
CA VAL A 215 -5.71 4.71 -3.69
C VAL A 215 -6.75 5.74 -3.29
N VAL A 216 -7.28 5.66 -2.06
CA VAL A 216 -8.15 6.72 -1.54
C VAL A 216 -7.30 7.94 -1.16
N LEU A 217 -7.65 9.09 -1.73
CA LEU A 217 -6.96 10.36 -1.49
C LEU A 217 -7.66 11.17 -0.37
N PRO A 218 -7.01 12.22 0.16
CA PRO A 218 -7.67 13.16 1.05
C PRO A 218 -8.96 13.70 0.44
N GLU A 219 -9.88 14.09 1.30
CA GLU A 219 -11.17 14.66 0.89
C GLU A 219 -10.98 15.93 0.06
N ASP A 220 -11.75 16.03 -1.03
CA ASP A 220 -11.85 17.19 -1.89
C ASP A 220 -13.33 17.58 -1.99
N GLY A 221 -13.68 18.64 -1.27
CA GLY A 221 -15.08 19.03 -1.08
C GLY A 221 -15.80 18.09 -0.10
N SER A 222 -16.68 17.23 -0.59
CA SER A 222 -17.48 16.29 0.24
C SER A 222 -17.20 14.82 -0.04
N ARG A 223 -16.23 14.51 -0.90
CA ARG A 223 -15.92 13.14 -1.30
C ARG A 223 -14.41 12.94 -1.43
N HIS A 224 -13.97 11.70 -1.26
CA HIS A 224 -12.58 11.33 -1.48
C HIS A 224 -12.35 10.91 -2.94
N PRO A 225 -11.47 11.60 -3.69
CA PRO A 225 -11.05 11.11 -4.99
C PRO A 225 -10.30 9.77 -4.85
N ILE A 226 -10.41 8.93 -5.87
CA ILE A 226 -9.61 7.70 -6.00
C ILE A 226 -8.59 7.91 -7.11
N ALA A 227 -7.32 7.81 -6.78
CA ALA A 227 -6.27 7.70 -7.79
C ALA A 227 -6.25 6.27 -8.31
N THR A 228 -6.62 6.07 -9.55
CA THR A 228 -6.85 4.75 -10.14
C THR A 228 -5.58 4.06 -10.62
N PHE A 229 -5.53 2.73 -10.60
CA PHE A 229 -4.32 1.96 -10.90
C PHE A 229 -3.87 2.04 -12.36
N ASP A 230 -4.73 2.32 -13.31
CA ASP A 230 -4.34 2.62 -14.70
C ASP A 230 -3.36 3.79 -14.75
N ARG A 231 -3.69 4.91 -14.06
CA ARG A 231 -2.84 6.11 -13.96
C ARG A 231 -1.59 5.87 -13.11
N ILE A 232 -1.73 5.20 -11.96
CA ILE A 232 -0.59 4.88 -11.08
C ILE A 232 0.43 4.04 -11.84
N ARG A 233 -0.01 2.99 -12.53
CA ARG A 233 0.86 2.09 -13.29
C ARG A 233 1.58 2.84 -14.42
N SER A 234 0.88 3.68 -15.17
CA SER A 234 1.49 4.50 -16.22
C SER A 234 2.58 5.39 -15.66
N ALA A 235 2.30 6.09 -14.56
CA ALA A 235 3.27 6.99 -13.93
C ALA A 235 4.46 6.25 -13.30
N VAL A 236 4.25 5.06 -12.71
CA VAL A 236 5.36 4.24 -12.18
C VAL A 236 6.30 3.77 -13.28
N ARG A 237 5.78 3.42 -14.45
CA ARG A 237 6.59 2.99 -15.61
C ARG A 237 7.43 4.12 -16.21
N GLU A 238 7.05 5.36 -16.01
CA GLU A 238 7.82 6.54 -16.41
C GLU A 238 8.96 6.87 -15.44
N LEU A 239 8.99 6.25 -14.25
CA LEU A 239 10.06 6.49 -13.28
C LEU A 239 11.39 5.96 -13.82
N PRO A 240 12.49 6.70 -13.61
CA PRO A 240 13.82 6.22 -13.96
C PRO A 240 14.13 4.92 -13.21
N GLU A 241 14.87 4.03 -13.86
CA GLU A 241 15.33 2.82 -13.20
C GLU A 241 16.13 3.17 -11.94
N PRO A 242 15.77 2.59 -10.77
CA PRO A 242 16.60 2.78 -9.59
C PRO A 242 18.01 2.27 -9.91
N PRO A 243 19.07 2.98 -9.47
CA PRO A 243 20.42 2.51 -9.69
C PRO A 243 20.55 1.08 -9.17
N SER A 244 21.05 0.18 -10.01
CA SER A 244 21.34 -1.19 -9.59
C SER A 244 22.21 -1.13 -8.33
N PRO A 245 21.91 -1.91 -7.27
CA PRO A 245 22.76 -1.94 -6.10
C PRO A 245 24.18 -2.28 -6.55
N SER A 246 25.08 -1.33 -6.44
CA SER A 246 26.48 -1.55 -6.78
C SER A 246 27.00 -2.66 -5.83
N ALA A 247 27.68 -3.64 -6.39
CA ALA A 247 28.25 -4.79 -5.65
C ALA A 247 29.27 -4.38 -4.56
N SER A 248 29.41 -3.10 -4.26
CA SER A 248 30.35 -2.49 -3.31
C SER A 248 29.78 -2.25 -1.90
N ASP A 249 28.49 -2.53 -1.64
CA ASP A 249 27.89 -2.36 -0.32
C ASP A 249 27.95 -3.63 0.56
N ASP A 250 28.73 -4.63 0.16
CA ASP A 250 29.09 -5.73 1.05
C ASP A 250 30.12 -5.20 2.06
N PRO A 251 29.81 -5.10 3.37
CA PRO A 251 30.78 -4.63 4.34
C PRO A 251 31.96 -5.60 4.35
N ALA A 252 33.12 -5.11 3.92
CA ALA A 252 34.36 -5.87 3.93
C ALA A 252 34.48 -6.66 5.25
N PRO A 253 34.85 -7.95 5.21
CA PRO A 253 34.96 -8.78 6.40
C PRO A 253 35.97 -8.12 7.36
N ARG A 254 35.46 -7.63 8.49
CA ARG A 254 36.32 -7.08 9.55
C ARG A 254 37.26 -8.18 10.00
N SER A 255 38.52 -8.14 9.54
CA SER A 255 39.57 -8.99 10.02
C SER A 255 39.70 -8.83 11.53
N ARG A 256 39.29 -9.83 12.29
CA ARG A 256 39.56 -9.91 13.71
C ARG A 256 41.07 -10.09 13.87
N ARG A 257 41.79 -8.99 14.12
CA ARG A 257 43.15 -9.07 14.64
C ARG A 257 43.10 -9.65 16.06
N TRP A 258 43.46 -10.90 16.18
CA TRP A 258 43.77 -11.52 17.46
C TRP A 258 45.03 -10.89 18.04
N TRP A 259 44.91 -10.16 19.13
CA TRP A 259 46.05 -9.77 19.94
C TRP A 259 46.56 -11.02 20.64
N ARG A 260 47.67 -11.56 20.16
CA ARG A 260 48.49 -12.49 20.99
C ARG A 260 49.11 -11.64 22.08
N ARG A 261 48.79 -11.91 23.35
CA ARG A 261 49.60 -11.53 24.47
C ARG A 261 50.78 -12.50 24.48
N ALA A 262 52.01 -11.96 24.35
CA ALA A 262 53.26 -12.62 24.68
C ALA A 262 53.64 -12.21 26.10
N GLY A 263 54.17 -13.17 26.87
CA GLY A 263 54.84 -12.97 28.14
C GLY A 263 54.22 -13.70 29.29
#